data_cd1b6215dc657db61629085cab4815db
#
_entry.id   cd1b6215dc657db61629085cab4815db
#
_cell.length_a   1.000
_cell.length_b   1.000
_cell.length_c   1.000
_cell.angle_alpha   90.00
_cell.angle_beta   90.00
_cell.angle_gamma   90.00
#
_symmetry.space_group_name_H-M   'P 1'
#
loop_
_entity.id
_entity.type
_entity.pdbx_description
1 polymer ?
#
loop_
_entity_poly.entity_id
_entity_poly.type
_entity_poly.pdbx_seq_one_letter_code
_entity_poly.pdbx_strand_id
1 'polypeptide(L)'
;MNSDGQAVELPEDALGVLSEAVRAMQQGKAVSVASMDQLLTTQEAADFLGISRPTLVKKLEDGSIAFERTSGGRHRRVRLVDLLQYRDGRRVERRKALLELVSEAQRAGAYDAGTDDVDAEDIALSLKDARKQAAKKVRRG
;
A
#
# COMPACT_ATOMS: atom_id res chain seq x y z
N MET A 1 22.66 -10.55 20.18
CA MET A 1 22.69 -10.55 21.65
C MET A 1 21.50 -9.75 22.15
N ASN A 2 20.65 -10.37 22.91
CA ASN A 2 19.61 -9.65 23.64
C ASN A 2 20.25 -8.83 24.78
N SER A 3 19.49 -7.86 25.30
CA SER A 3 19.91 -7.02 26.44
C SER A 3 20.37 -7.82 27.65
N ASP A 4 20.01 -9.10 27.74
CA ASP A 4 20.37 -10.04 28.81
C ASP A 4 21.60 -10.92 28.49
N GLY A 5 22.31 -10.65 27.39
CA GLY A 5 23.52 -11.36 27.03
C GLY A 5 23.31 -12.81 26.53
N GLN A 6 22.09 -13.19 26.20
CA GLN A 6 21.80 -14.49 25.62
C GLN A 6 22.03 -14.47 24.11
N ALA A 7 22.74 -15.48 23.59
CA ALA A 7 22.84 -15.71 22.16
C ALA A 7 21.52 -16.26 21.63
N VAL A 8 20.93 -15.60 20.64
CA VAL A 8 19.73 -16.05 19.94
C VAL A 8 20.16 -16.64 18.60
N GLU A 9 19.85 -17.92 18.37
CA GLU A 9 20.01 -18.52 17.05
C GLU A 9 18.95 -17.95 16.10
N LEU A 10 19.42 -17.32 15.04
CA LEU A 10 18.54 -16.76 13.99
C LEU A 10 18.39 -17.81 12.90
N PRO A 11 17.13 -18.19 12.51
CA PRO A 11 16.89 -19.00 11.34
C PRO A 11 17.37 -18.27 10.08
N GLU A 12 17.73 -19.03 9.02
CA GLU A 12 18.24 -18.47 7.77
C GLU A 12 17.29 -17.43 7.15
N ASP A 13 15.99 -17.66 7.25
CA ASP A 13 14.95 -16.75 6.78
C ASP A 13 15.00 -15.39 7.50
N ALA A 14 15.34 -15.37 8.79
CA ALA A 14 15.48 -14.14 9.56
C ALA A 14 16.70 -13.33 9.13
N LEU A 15 17.79 -13.97 8.70
CA LEU A 15 18.96 -13.28 8.16
C LEU A 15 18.65 -12.54 6.87
N GLY A 16 17.81 -13.10 6.01
CA GLY A 16 17.32 -12.44 4.80
C GLY A 16 16.56 -11.14 5.11
N VAL A 17 15.59 -11.21 6.01
CA VAL A 17 14.80 -10.07 6.45
C VAL A 17 15.67 -8.99 7.10
N LEU A 18 16.60 -9.37 7.97
CA LEU A 18 17.51 -8.44 8.63
C LEU A 18 18.46 -7.76 7.63
N SER A 19 18.98 -8.49 6.65
CA SER A 19 19.86 -7.94 5.62
C SER A 19 19.12 -6.90 4.77
N GLU A 20 17.89 -7.16 4.41
CA GLU A 20 17.05 -6.24 3.65
C GLU A 20 16.69 -5.00 4.47
N ALA A 21 16.35 -5.20 5.75
CA ALA A 21 16.07 -4.10 6.68
C ALA A 21 17.31 -3.18 6.84
N VAL A 22 18.49 -3.74 7.07
CA VAL A 22 19.74 -2.98 7.19
C VAL A 22 20.03 -2.20 5.91
N ARG A 23 19.87 -2.82 4.74
CA ARG A 23 20.08 -2.16 3.44
C ARG A 23 19.12 -0.99 3.24
N ALA A 24 17.84 -1.16 3.61
CA ALA A 24 16.86 -0.08 3.55
C ALA A 24 17.20 1.07 4.49
N MET A 25 17.64 0.76 5.71
CA MET A 25 18.08 1.77 6.70
C MET A 25 19.32 2.54 6.23
N GLN A 26 20.28 1.88 5.58
CA GLN A 26 21.45 2.52 4.97
C GLN A 26 21.05 3.51 3.87
N GLN A 27 19.91 3.29 3.20
CA GLN A 27 19.33 4.22 2.21
C GLN A 27 18.47 5.33 2.85
N GLY A 28 18.45 5.45 4.17
CA GLY A 28 17.66 6.43 4.89
C GLY A 28 16.15 6.12 4.91
N LYS A 29 15.76 4.88 4.59
CA LYS A 29 14.35 4.44 4.62
C LYS A 29 13.98 3.94 6.01
N ALA A 30 12.80 4.30 6.48
CA ALA A 30 12.23 3.68 7.68
C ALA A 30 11.81 2.24 7.39
N VAL A 31 12.11 1.35 8.33
CA VAL A 31 11.75 -0.07 8.25
C VAL A 31 10.78 -0.39 9.37
N SER A 32 9.70 -1.07 9.04
CA SER A 32 8.75 -1.60 10.01
C SER A 32 8.63 -3.12 9.81
N VAL A 33 8.81 -3.85 10.88
CA VAL A 33 8.66 -5.31 10.89
C VAL A 33 7.38 -5.65 11.65
N ALA A 34 6.46 -6.35 10.99
CA ALA A 34 5.20 -6.77 11.57
C ALA A 34 4.90 -8.22 11.19
N SER A 35 4.20 -8.95 12.07
CA SER A 35 3.71 -10.27 11.73
C SER A 35 2.59 -10.17 10.68
N MET A 36 2.64 -11.02 9.68
CA MET A 36 1.59 -11.10 8.64
C MET A 36 0.23 -11.52 9.22
N ASP A 37 0.24 -12.29 10.31
CA ASP A 37 -0.95 -12.74 11.02
C ASP A 37 -1.48 -11.72 12.04
N GLN A 38 -0.84 -10.56 12.14
CA GLN A 38 -1.28 -9.52 13.05
C GLN A 38 -2.73 -9.11 12.76
N LEU A 39 -3.55 -9.14 13.81
CA LEU A 39 -4.94 -8.70 13.75
C LEU A 39 -5.05 -7.20 14.07
N LEU A 40 -5.55 -6.46 13.12
CA LEU A 40 -5.77 -5.02 13.22
C LEU A 40 -7.23 -4.71 13.52
N THR A 41 -7.47 -3.63 14.25
CA THR A 41 -8.81 -3.06 14.40
C THR A 41 -9.28 -2.45 13.08
N THR A 42 -10.58 -2.19 12.96
CA THR A 42 -11.11 -1.49 11.77
C THR A 42 -10.53 -0.10 11.59
N GLN A 43 -10.17 0.59 12.68
CA GLN A 43 -9.53 1.91 12.60
C GLN A 43 -8.09 1.79 12.10
N GLU A 44 -7.30 0.92 12.69
CA GLU A 44 -5.91 0.67 12.27
C GLU A 44 -5.84 0.19 10.81
N ALA A 45 -6.76 -0.68 10.40
CA ALA A 45 -6.85 -1.16 9.02
C ALA A 45 -7.23 -0.03 8.04
N ALA A 46 -8.14 0.85 8.40
CA ALA A 46 -8.50 2.03 7.61
C ALA A 46 -7.32 2.99 7.47
N ASP A 47 -6.61 3.26 8.56
CA ASP A 47 -5.41 4.10 8.58
C ASP A 47 -4.30 3.49 7.70
N PHE A 48 -4.10 2.17 7.78
CA PHE A 48 -3.14 1.45 6.94
C PHE A 48 -3.42 1.59 5.43
N LEU A 49 -4.69 1.51 5.04
CA LEU A 49 -5.11 1.66 3.64
C LEU A 49 -5.26 3.13 3.22
N GLY A 50 -5.17 4.08 4.14
CA GLY A 50 -5.39 5.50 3.87
C GLY A 50 -6.82 5.84 3.46
N ILE A 51 -7.80 5.10 3.98
CA ILE A 51 -9.25 5.29 3.72
C ILE A 51 -9.99 5.58 5.02
N SER A 52 -11.21 6.08 4.93
CA SER A 52 -12.05 6.29 6.10
C SER A 52 -12.56 4.96 6.68
N ARG A 53 -12.81 4.92 7.98
CA ARG A 53 -13.39 3.74 8.64
C ARG A 53 -14.72 3.28 8.03
N PRO A 54 -15.68 4.15 7.70
CA PRO A 54 -16.91 3.75 7.01
C PRO A 54 -16.65 3.10 5.66
N THR A 55 -15.68 3.60 4.90
CA THR A 55 -15.28 3.02 3.62
C THR A 55 -14.68 1.63 3.80
N LEU A 56 -13.84 1.44 4.82
CA LEU A 56 -13.32 0.12 5.15
C LEU A 56 -14.44 -0.85 5.52
N VAL A 57 -15.38 -0.43 6.37
CA VAL A 57 -16.52 -1.29 6.78
C VAL A 57 -17.31 -1.77 5.56
N LYS A 58 -17.56 -0.91 4.59
CA LYS A 58 -18.18 -1.33 3.32
C LYS A 58 -17.36 -2.40 2.61
N LYS A 59 -16.03 -2.27 2.57
CA LYS A 59 -15.12 -3.25 1.95
C LYS A 59 -15.11 -4.60 2.67
N LEU A 60 -15.31 -4.60 3.97
CA LEU A 60 -15.49 -5.82 4.75
C LEU A 60 -16.85 -6.46 4.47
N GLU A 61 -17.91 -5.66 4.37
CA GLU A 61 -19.28 -6.14 4.14
C GLU A 61 -19.50 -6.65 2.72
N ASP A 62 -18.89 -6.04 1.72
CA ASP A 62 -18.96 -6.48 0.32
C ASP A 62 -18.03 -7.67 0.00
N GLY A 63 -17.25 -8.14 0.99
CA GLY A 63 -16.34 -9.27 0.85
C GLY A 63 -15.03 -8.96 0.14
N SER A 64 -14.73 -7.69 -0.18
CA SER A 64 -13.46 -7.29 -0.80
C SER A 64 -12.25 -7.55 0.09
N ILE A 65 -12.44 -7.53 1.41
CA ILE A 65 -11.40 -7.78 2.42
C ILE A 65 -11.95 -8.76 3.43
N ALA A 66 -11.22 -9.85 3.68
CA ALA A 66 -11.58 -10.82 4.71
C ALA A 66 -11.42 -10.21 6.12
N PHE A 67 -12.26 -10.63 7.05
CA PHE A 67 -12.21 -10.21 8.44
C PHE A 67 -12.67 -11.32 9.38
N GLU A 68 -12.24 -11.22 10.62
CA GLU A 68 -12.64 -12.11 11.70
C GLU A 68 -13.49 -11.34 12.72
N ARG A 69 -14.44 -12.02 13.34
CA ARG A 69 -15.21 -11.48 14.45
C ARG A 69 -14.63 -11.99 15.77
N THR A 70 -14.40 -11.11 16.71
CA THR A 70 -13.98 -11.52 18.06
C THR A 70 -15.13 -12.22 18.80
N SER A 71 -14.77 -12.95 19.88
CA SER A 71 -15.68 -13.75 20.74
C SER A 71 -16.81 -12.94 21.31
N GLY A 72 -17.54 -12.22 20.84
CA GLY A 72 -18.66 -11.38 21.24
C GLY A 72 -19.37 -10.76 20.04
N GLY A 73 -18.89 -11.03 18.82
CA GLY A 73 -19.50 -10.63 17.55
C GLY A 73 -19.52 -9.14 17.26
N ARG A 74 -19.12 -8.29 18.22
CA ARG A 74 -19.23 -6.83 18.12
C ARG A 74 -18.05 -6.17 17.42
N HIS A 75 -16.86 -6.76 17.50
CA HIS A 75 -15.65 -6.16 16.94
C HIS A 75 -15.15 -7.00 15.76
N ARG A 76 -14.84 -6.31 14.67
CA ARG A 76 -14.23 -6.89 13.49
C ARG A 76 -12.73 -6.70 13.59
N ARG A 77 -11.99 -7.75 13.25
CA ARG A 77 -10.52 -7.73 13.15
C ARG A 77 -10.12 -8.13 11.75
N VAL A 78 -9.08 -7.49 11.24
CA VAL A 78 -8.58 -7.72 9.89
C VAL A 78 -7.11 -8.13 9.98
N ARG A 79 -6.73 -9.21 9.33
CA ARG A 79 -5.33 -9.62 9.28
C ARG A 79 -4.53 -8.69 8.37
N LEU A 80 -3.30 -8.40 8.76
CA LEU A 80 -2.41 -7.56 7.96
C LEU A 80 -2.20 -8.14 6.55
N VAL A 81 -2.08 -9.47 6.43
CA VAL A 81 -1.93 -10.13 5.12
C VAL A 81 -3.10 -9.85 4.18
N ASP A 82 -4.34 -9.84 4.68
CA ASP A 82 -5.53 -9.57 3.87
C ASP A 82 -5.56 -8.12 3.36
N LEU A 83 -5.08 -7.17 4.18
CA LEU A 83 -4.93 -5.76 3.79
C LEU A 83 -3.84 -5.57 2.73
N LEU A 84 -2.73 -6.27 2.86
CA LEU A 84 -1.63 -6.24 1.89
C LEU A 84 -2.09 -6.79 0.54
N GLN A 85 -2.76 -7.93 0.52
CA GLN A 85 -3.32 -8.52 -0.70
C GLN A 85 -4.32 -7.59 -1.39
N TYR A 86 -5.22 -6.98 -0.63
CA TYR A 86 -6.17 -6.01 -1.16
C TYR A 86 -5.48 -4.79 -1.76
N ARG A 87 -4.50 -4.23 -1.06
CA ARG A 87 -3.72 -3.08 -1.53
C ARG A 87 -2.98 -3.38 -2.82
N ASP A 88 -2.32 -4.53 -2.88
CA ASP A 88 -1.54 -4.94 -4.04
C ASP A 88 -2.43 -5.27 -5.25
N GLY A 89 -3.56 -5.92 -5.03
CA GLY A 89 -4.58 -6.14 -6.06
C GLY A 89 -5.07 -4.83 -6.67
N ARG A 90 -5.40 -3.85 -5.83
CA ARG A 90 -5.81 -2.51 -6.30
C ARG A 90 -4.71 -1.77 -7.06
N ARG A 91 -3.46 -1.97 -6.68
CA ARG A 91 -2.32 -1.37 -7.41
C ARG A 91 -2.20 -1.95 -8.82
N VAL A 92 -2.36 -3.27 -8.95
CA VAL A 92 -2.35 -3.95 -10.25
C VAL A 92 -3.52 -3.49 -11.13
N GLU A 93 -4.73 -3.43 -10.59
CA GLU A 93 -5.91 -2.96 -11.32
C GLU A 93 -5.76 -1.52 -11.81
N ARG A 94 -5.26 -0.62 -10.96
CA ARG A 94 -4.99 0.78 -11.36
C ARG A 94 -3.96 0.87 -12.46
N ARG A 95 -2.89 0.09 -12.38
CA ARG A 95 -1.85 0.07 -13.40
C ARG A 95 -2.41 -0.43 -14.72
N LYS A 96 -3.22 -1.48 -14.71
CA LYS A 96 -3.89 -2.01 -15.90
C LYS A 96 -4.82 -0.97 -16.53
N ALA A 97 -5.70 -0.35 -15.73
CA ALA A 97 -6.60 0.69 -16.22
C ALA A 97 -5.85 1.90 -16.81
N LEU A 98 -4.74 2.29 -16.19
CA LEU A 98 -3.89 3.38 -16.70
C LEU A 98 -3.27 3.01 -18.06
N LEU A 99 -2.76 1.79 -18.20
CA LEU A 99 -2.17 1.31 -19.46
C LEU A 99 -3.25 1.22 -20.58
N GLU A 100 -4.46 0.81 -20.24
CA GLU A 100 -5.59 0.79 -21.17
C GLU A 100 -5.94 2.21 -21.65
N LEU A 101 -6.04 3.18 -20.74
CA LEU A 101 -6.26 4.58 -21.08
C LEU A 101 -5.17 5.17 -21.96
N VAL A 102 -3.90 4.89 -21.65
CA VAL A 102 -2.75 5.33 -22.46
C VAL A 102 -2.82 4.71 -23.85
N SER A 103 -3.16 3.41 -23.97
CA SER A 103 -3.29 2.74 -25.25
C SER A 103 -4.46 3.27 -26.11
N GLU A 104 -5.57 3.63 -25.47
CA GLU A 104 -6.69 4.28 -26.14
C GLU A 104 -6.34 5.69 -26.61
N ALA A 105 -5.68 6.48 -25.78
CA ALA A 105 -5.22 7.81 -26.15
C ALA A 105 -4.24 7.77 -27.32
N GLN A 106 -3.34 6.80 -27.36
CA GLN A 106 -2.43 6.58 -28.49
C GLN A 106 -3.18 6.19 -29.79
N ARG A 107 -4.19 5.31 -29.68
CA ARG A 107 -5.02 4.93 -30.84
C ARG A 107 -5.87 6.08 -31.35
N ALA A 108 -6.33 6.95 -30.48
CA ALA A 108 -7.13 8.12 -30.83
C ALA A 108 -6.30 9.27 -31.42
N GLY A 109 -4.96 9.10 -31.60
CA GLY A 109 -4.07 10.12 -32.16
C GLY A 109 -3.84 11.33 -31.26
N ALA A 110 -4.19 11.25 -29.98
CA ALA A 110 -4.00 12.34 -29.01
C ALA A 110 -2.53 12.62 -28.70
N TYR A 111 -1.61 11.79 -29.17
CA TYR A 111 -0.16 11.86 -28.92
C TYR A 111 0.67 12.02 -30.19
N ASP A 112 0.12 12.52 -31.28
CA ASP A 112 0.87 12.75 -32.53
C ASP A 112 1.61 14.12 -32.55
N ALA A 113 1.90 14.67 -31.40
CA ALA A 113 2.78 15.83 -31.26
C ALA A 113 4.05 15.42 -30.53
N GLY A 114 5.05 14.95 -31.31
CA GLY A 114 6.46 14.84 -30.97
C GLY A 114 6.87 15.00 -29.51
N THR A 115 6.81 13.92 -28.76
CA THR A 115 7.53 13.82 -27.49
C THR A 115 8.35 12.54 -27.53
N ASP A 116 9.52 12.67 -28.09
CA ASP A 116 10.64 11.82 -27.77
C ASP A 116 10.89 11.97 -26.26
N ASP A 117 11.01 10.84 -25.56
CA ASP A 117 11.48 10.71 -24.18
C ASP A 117 10.62 11.38 -23.05
N VAL A 118 9.40 10.93 -22.86
CA VAL A 118 8.75 11.10 -21.55
C VAL A 118 8.75 9.76 -20.83
N ASP A 119 9.70 9.58 -19.92
CA ASP A 119 9.77 8.43 -19.06
C ASP A 119 8.48 8.27 -18.24
N ALA A 120 8.01 7.02 -18.13
CA ALA A 120 6.81 6.68 -17.35
C ALA A 120 6.93 7.11 -15.86
N GLU A 121 8.15 7.35 -15.38
CA GLU A 121 8.43 7.93 -14.06
C GLU A 121 8.03 9.40 -13.97
N ASP A 122 8.23 10.20 -15.01
CA ASP A 122 7.86 11.62 -15.03
C ASP A 122 6.36 11.82 -15.04
N ILE A 123 5.61 10.94 -15.71
CA ILE A 123 4.13 10.96 -15.68
C ILE A 123 3.62 10.59 -14.28
N ALA A 124 4.24 9.63 -13.62
CA ALA A 124 3.89 9.24 -12.25
C ALA A 124 4.21 10.35 -11.23
N LEU A 125 5.30 11.10 -11.42
CA LEU A 125 5.65 12.26 -10.60
C LEU A 125 4.66 13.42 -10.79
N SER A 126 4.32 13.74 -12.03
CA SER A 126 3.35 14.79 -12.39
C SER A 126 1.97 14.52 -11.82
N LEU A 127 1.52 13.27 -11.85
CA LEU A 127 0.25 12.85 -11.24
C LEU A 127 0.28 12.90 -9.72
N LYS A 128 1.44 12.66 -9.10
CA LYS A 128 1.64 12.75 -7.65
C LYS A 128 1.58 14.20 -7.16
N ASP A 129 2.14 15.12 -7.93
CA ASP A 129 2.12 16.55 -7.64
C ASP A 129 0.74 17.18 -7.89
N ALA A 130 0.05 16.79 -8.94
CA ALA A 130 -1.32 17.21 -9.22
C ALA A 130 -2.28 16.77 -8.09
N ARG A 131 -2.09 15.56 -7.54
CA ARG A 131 -2.85 15.08 -6.38
C ARG A 131 -2.54 15.86 -5.10
N LYS A 132 -1.29 16.23 -4.87
CA LYS A 132 -0.89 17.03 -3.72
C LYS A 132 -1.50 18.43 -3.77
N GLN A 133 -1.55 19.02 -4.97
CA GLN A 133 -2.17 20.34 -5.19
C GLN A 133 -3.70 20.29 -5.05
N ALA A 134 -4.35 19.24 -5.54
CA ALA A 134 -5.80 19.05 -5.39
C ALA A 134 -6.20 18.85 -3.91
N ALA A 135 -5.43 18.06 -3.16
CA ALA A 135 -5.64 17.87 -1.72
C ALA A 135 -5.43 19.15 -0.90
N LYS A 136 -4.51 20.04 -1.33
CA LYS A 136 -4.24 21.32 -0.68
C LYS A 136 -5.36 22.35 -0.95
N LYS A 137 -6.01 22.25 -2.10
CA LYS A 137 -7.12 23.13 -2.50
C LYS A 137 -8.40 22.82 -1.73
N VAL A 138 -8.65 21.54 -1.40
CA VAL A 138 -9.81 21.11 -0.62
C VAL A 138 -9.69 21.49 0.88
N ARG A 139 -8.48 21.71 1.39
CA ARG A 139 -8.27 22.10 2.80
C ARG A 139 -8.40 23.61 3.06
N ARG A 140 -8.57 24.44 2.02
CA ARG A 140 -8.69 25.90 2.11
C ARG A 140 -10.08 26.45 1.76
N GLY A 141 -11.04 25.56 1.52
CA GLY A 141 -12.43 25.94 1.29
C GLY A 141 -13.30 25.73 2.51
#